data_3f2eba89079b09d64d58537bfe7ebe85
#
_entry.id   3f2eba89079b09d64d58537bfe7ebe85
#
_cell.length_a   1.000
_cell.length_b   1.000
_cell.length_c   1.000
_cell.angle_alpha   90.00
_cell.angle_beta   90.00
_cell.angle_gamma   90.00
#
_symmetry.space_group_name_H-M   'P 1'
#
loop_
_entity.id
_entity.type
_entity.pdbx_description
1 polymer ?
#
loop_
_entity_poly.entity_id
_entity_poly.type
_entity_poly.pdbx_seq_one_letter_code
_entity_poly.pdbx_strand_id
1 'polypeptide(L)'
;MGKGYNRANLLYRSQYPGLGNVYSTQYLSLDFPVLNESMRHKNGLLGVGISFYNDVAGDAKMRTLNAAVTLSGIVTLNRQQRISLGLQTGYMQKSFDVTNIQWDNQFNGTLYDPNLPSGEQGFSERTGYLDLSSGIGYKYFSTNTNLYGIERSSVDAGMAMYHLTKGKQEFFQGIQDR
;
A
#
# COMPACT_ATOMS: atom_id res chain seq x y z
N MET A 1 -6.99 0.27 15.59
CA MET A 1 -7.64 1.59 15.65
C MET A 1 -8.61 1.57 16.81
N GLY A 2 -8.60 2.53 17.71
CA GLY A 2 -9.56 2.38 18.80
C GLY A 2 -9.46 3.36 19.97
N LYS A 3 -8.69 4.39 19.84
CA LYS A 3 -8.72 5.46 20.86
C LYS A 3 -8.42 6.74 20.11
N GLY A 4 -9.39 7.58 19.90
CA GLY A 4 -9.40 8.89 19.26
C GLY A 4 -8.13 9.75 19.19
N TYR A 5 -7.00 9.15 18.85
CA TYR A 5 -5.70 9.80 18.72
C TYR A 5 -5.27 9.80 17.27
N ASN A 6 -4.71 10.90 16.84
CA ASN A 6 -3.99 10.99 15.58
C ASN A 6 -2.80 10.05 15.63
N ARG A 7 -2.52 9.37 14.54
CA ARG A 7 -1.37 8.49 14.40
C ARG A 7 -0.57 8.90 13.18
N ALA A 8 0.73 8.96 13.32
CA ALA A 8 1.67 9.11 12.22
C ALA A 8 2.66 7.93 12.26
N ASN A 9 2.91 7.33 11.11
CA ASN A 9 3.95 6.32 10.96
C ASN A 9 4.86 6.75 9.82
N LEU A 10 6.16 6.66 10.06
CA LEU A 10 7.19 6.89 9.08
C LEU A 10 8.12 5.67 9.09
N LEU A 11 8.40 5.15 7.91
CA LEU A 11 9.36 4.07 7.72
C LEU A 11 10.28 4.43 6.57
N TYR A 12 11.57 4.31 6.82
CA TYR A 12 12.61 4.35 5.81
C TYR A 12 13.45 3.08 5.90
N ARG A 13 13.62 2.42 4.77
CA ARG A 13 14.46 1.23 4.66
C ARG A 13 15.42 1.41 3.50
N SER A 14 16.69 1.17 3.74
CA SER A 14 17.72 1.11 2.71
C SER A 14 18.45 -0.23 2.82
N GLN A 15 18.64 -0.89 1.69
CA GLN A 15 19.36 -2.17 1.63
C GLN A 15 20.49 -2.06 0.63
N TYR A 16 21.62 -2.70 0.95
CA TYR A 16 22.82 -2.78 0.12
C TYR A 16 23.41 -1.43 -0.30
N PRO A 17 23.58 -0.45 0.60
CA PRO A 17 24.05 0.89 0.25
C PRO A 17 25.50 0.91 -0.32
N GLY A 18 26.26 -0.18 -0.16
CA GLY A 18 27.63 -0.32 -0.67
C GLY A 18 27.76 -1.04 -2.02
N LEU A 19 26.68 -1.62 -2.52
CA LEU A 19 26.62 -2.25 -3.83
C LEU A 19 25.88 -1.27 -4.73
N GLY A 20 26.39 -0.91 -5.91
CA GLY A 20 25.86 0.13 -6.79
C GLY A 20 24.33 0.17 -7.02
N ASN A 21 23.63 -0.86 -6.58
CA ASN A 21 22.18 -1.06 -6.70
C ASN A 21 21.51 -0.86 -5.34
N VAL A 22 20.93 0.31 -5.14
CA VAL A 22 20.25 0.67 -3.90
C VAL A 22 18.79 0.24 -3.94
N TYR A 23 18.38 -0.57 -2.95
CA TYR A 23 16.98 -0.84 -2.67
C TYR A 23 16.53 0.10 -1.57
N SER A 24 15.56 0.96 -1.85
CA SER A 24 15.07 1.90 -0.86
C SER A 24 13.55 1.93 -0.81
N THR A 25 13.00 1.82 0.39
CA THR A 25 11.57 1.87 0.66
C THR A 25 11.27 3.03 1.60
N GLN A 26 10.29 3.84 1.25
CA GLN A 26 9.78 4.94 2.05
C GLN A 26 8.28 4.76 2.24
N TYR A 27 7.81 4.86 3.46
CA TYR A 27 6.39 4.78 3.78
C TYR A 27 6.04 5.85 4.80
N LEU A 28 4.96 6.56 4.53
CA LEU A 28 4.34 7.53 5.43
C LEU A 28 2.86 7.20 5.54
N SER A 29 2.32 7.17 6.75
CA SER A 29 0.87 7.17 6.96
C SER A 29 0.46 8.11 8.06
N LEU A 30 -0.69 8.74 7.86
CA LEU A 30 -1.34 9.63 8.80
C LEU A 30 -2.78 9.17 8.98
N ASP A 31 -3.20 8.92 10.21
CA ASP A 31 -4.55 8.49 10.55
C ASP A 31 -5.18 9.53 11.48
N PHE A 32 -6.39 9.95 11.15
CA PHE A 32 -7.15 10.95 11.89
C PHE A 32 -8.52 10.36 12.26
N PRO A 33 -8.92 10.37 13.55
CA PRO A 33 -10.29 10.10 13.92
C PRO A 33 -11.16 11.32 13.55
N VAL A 34 -12.25 11.07 12.88
CA VAL A 34 -13.29 12.09 12.63
C VAL A 34 -14.22 12.08 13.84
N LEU A 35 -13.98 12.98 14.77
CA LEU A 35 -14.78 13.13 15.99
C LEU A 35 -15.96 14.06 15.68
N ASN A 36 -17.15 13.48 15.48
CA ASN A 36 -18.39 14.24 15.50
C ASN A 36 -19.07 14.01 16.86
N GLU A 37 -19.44 15.07 17.57
CA GLU A 37 -20.11 14.97 18.87
C GLU A 37 -21.38 14.12 18.84
N SER A 38 -22.16 14.20 17.74
CA SER A 38 -23.34 13.37 17.53
C SER A 38 -23.03 11.87 17.38
N MET A 39 -21.85 11.49 16.88
CA MET A 39 -21.42 10.10 16.73
C MET A 39 -20.83 9.52 18.00
N ARG A 40 -20.25 10.37 18.84
CA ARG A 40 -19.71 9.97 20.16
C ARG A 40 -20.78 9.37 21.07
N HIS A 41 -22.02 9.83 20.96
CA HIS A 41 -23.16 9.29 21.70
C HIS A 41 -23.77 8.01 21.08
N LYS A 42 -23.43 7.67 19.82
CA LYS A 42 -24.01 6.53 19.06
C LYS A 42 -23.06 5.33 18.93
N ASN A 43 -22.07 5.20 19.81
CA ASN A 43 -21.15 4.05 19.81
C ASN A 43 -20.39 3.80 18.48
N GLY A 44 -20.25 4.83 17.64
CA GLY A 44 -19.52 4.76 16.37
C GLY A 44 -18.28 5.66 16.37
N LEU A 45 -17.25 5.26 15.63
CA LEU A 45 -16.06 6.04 15.36
C LEU A 45 -15.76 5.98 13.87
N LEU A 46 -15.60 7.14 13.24
CA LEU A 46 -15.09 7.26 11.88
C LEU A 46 -13.63 7.69 11.91
N GLY A 47 -12.85 7.21 10.96
CA GLY A 47 -11.46 7.58 10.76
C GLY A 47 -11.15 7.79 9.30
N VAL A 48 -10.24 8.71 9.04
CA VAL A 48 -9.65 8.98 7.72
C VAL A 48 -8.16 8.73 7.83
N GLY A 49 -7.60 8.05 6.84
CA GLY A 49 -6.17 7.81 6.72
C GLY A 49 -5.66 8.29 5.38
N ILE A 50 -4.41 8.74 5.36
CA ILE A 50 -3.66 9.03 4.15
C ILE A 50 -2.38 8.22 4.23
N SER A 51 -2.01 7.56 3.14
CA SER A 51 -0.75 6.82 3.06
C SER A 51 -0.01 7.11 1.77
N PHE A 52 1.30 7.12 1.87
CA PHE A 52 2.22 7.28 0.77
C PHE A 52 3.30 6.20 0.88
N TYR A 53 3.55 5.51 -0.23
CA TYR A 53 4.55 4.47 -0.35
C TYR A 53 5.38 4.71 -1.61
N ASN A 54 6.69 4.66 -1.48
CA ASN A 54 7.63 4.77 -2.58
C ASN A 54 8.72 3.73 -2.39
N ASP A 55 8.86 2.86 -3.36
CA ASP A 55 9.85 1.79 -3.39
C ASP A 55 10.67 1.87 -4.66
N VAL A 56 11.98 1.74 -4.53
CA VAL A 56 12.92 1.72 -5.64
C VAL A 56 13.76 0.47 -5.52
N ALA A 57 13.82 -0.33 -6.58
CA ALA A 57 14.48 -1.62 -6.57
C ALA A 57 15.26 -1.90 -7.84
N GLY A 58 16.45 -2.47 -7.67
CA GLY A 58 17.27 -3.04 -8.74
C GLY A 58 17.95 -2.03 -9.66
N ASP A 59 18.66 -2.57 -10.65
CA ASP A 59 19.51 -1.84 -11.61
C ASP A 59 18.70 -0.94 -12.52
N ALA A 60 17.54 -1.41 -12.95
CA ALA A 60 16.58 -0.66 -13.74
C ALA A 60 15.83 0.41 -12.92
N LYS A 61 16.20 0.61 -11.63
CA LYS A 61 15.54 1.52 -10.69
C LYS A 61 14.03 1.43 -10.78
N MET A 62 13.53 0.18 -10.82
CA MET A 62 12.08 -0.05 -10.83
C MET A 62 11.46 0.66 -9.64
N ARG A 63 10.61 1.63 -9.91
CA ARG A 63 9.96 2.45 -8.90
C ARG A 63 8.48 2.11 -8.82
N THR A 64 8.03 1.83 -7.61
CA THR A 64 6.61 1.68 -7.29
C THR A 64 6.21 2.82 -6.36
N LEU A 65 5.26 3.64 -6.80
CA LEU A 65 4.69 4.73 -6.02
C LEU A 65 3.22 4.44 -5.78
N ASN A 66 2.77 4.56 -4.54
CA ASN A 66 1.36 4.43 -4.15
C ASN A 66 0.98 5.59 -3.24
N ALA A 67 -0.09 6.28 -3.57
CA ALA A 67 -0.73 7.28 -2.73
C ALA A 67 -2.18 6.88 -2.52
N ALA A 68 -2.62 6.73 -1.27
CA ALA A 68 -3.95 6.22 -0.97
C ALA A 68 -4.63 7.00 0.15
N VAL A 69 -5.96 7.05 0.06
CA VAL A 69 -6.85 7.58 1.09
C VAL A 69 -7.71 6.42 1.61
N THR A 70 -7.83 6.33 2.91
CA THR A 70 -8.59 5.29 3.61
C THR A 70 -9.71 5.93 4.43
N LEU A 71 -10.91 5.40 4.29
CA LEU A 71 -12.05 5.68 5.17
C LEU A 71 -12.32 4.44 6.02
N SER A 72 -12.49 4.64 7.32
CA SER A 72 -12.76 3.54 8.24
C SER A 72 -13.90 3.89 9.19
N GLY A 73 -14.75 2.92 9.47
CA GLY A 73 -15.82 3.02 10.45
C GLY A 73 -15.73 1.89 11.46
N ILE A 74 -15.93 2.20 12.73
CA ILE A 74 -16.01 1.21 13.82
C ILE A 74 -17.33 1.41 14.51
N VAL A 75 -18.10 0.33 14.63
CA VAL A 75 -19.39 0.32 15.32
C VAL A 75 -19.26 -0.61 16.51
N THR A 76 -19.59 -0.09 17.69
CA THR A 76 -19.67 -0.89 18.93
C THR A 76 -21.09 -1.45 19.05
N LEU A 77 -21.24 -2.76 18.88
CA LEU A 77 -22.52 -3.45 19.00
C LEU A 77 -22.98 -3.54 20.45
N ASN A 78 -22.03 -3.89 21.32
CA ASN A 78 -22.23 -3.95 22.75
C ASN A 78 -20.90 -3.73 23.49
N ARG A 79 -20.88 -3.87 24.81
CA ARG A 79 -19.67 -3.67 25.63
C ARG A 79 -18.51 -4.60 25.28
N GLN A 80 -18.80 -5.70 24.62
CA GLN A 80 -17.84 -6.77 24.33
C GLN A 80 -17.53 -6.92 22.84
N GLN A 81 -18.33 -6.33 21.94
CA GLN A 81 -18.25 -6.61 20.51
C GLN A 81 -18.15 -5.32 19.69
N ARG A 82 -17.25 -5.31 18.72
CA ARG A 82 -17.07 -4.24 17.75
C ARG A 82 -16.94 -4.81 16.35
N ILE A 83 -17.53 -4.12 15.40
CA ILE A 83 -17.32 -4.35 13.96
C ILE A 83 -16.62 -3.14 13.39
N SER A 84 -15.68 -3.38 12.49
CA SER A 84 -14.99 -2.35 11.73
C SER A 84 -15.12 -2.60 10.23
N LEU A 85 -15.32 -1.54 9.47
CA LEU A 85 -15.31 -1.54 8.02
C LEU A 85 -14.26 -0.55 7.54
N GLY A 86 -13.54 -0.88 6.47
CA GLY A 86 -12.56 -0.02 5.84
C GLY A 86 -12.69 -0.05 4.34
N LEU A 87 -12.59 1.13 3.72
CA LEU A 87 -12.49 1.32 2.29
C LEU A 87 -11.26 2.16 2.00
N GLN A 88 -10.46 1.75 1.03
CA GLN A 88 -9.26 2.45 0.61
C GLN A 88 -9.30 2.62 -0.90
N THR A 89 -9.00 3.81 -1.36
CA THR A 89 -8.74 4.10 -2.78
C THR A 89 -7.38 4.76 -2.91
N GLY A 90 -6.66 4.40 -3.94
CA GLY A 90 -5.32 4.91 -4.18
C GLY A 90 -4.97 4.95 -5.65
N TYR A 91 -3.90 5.66 -5.94
CA TYR A 91 -3.25 5.66 -7.25
C TYR A 91 -1.91 4.96 -7.13
N MET A 92 -1.73 3.91 -7.91
CA MET A 92 -0.47 3.17 -8.00
C MET A 92 0.19 3.46 -9.33
N GLN A 93 1.47 3.79 -9.30
CA GLN A 93 2.30 4.00 -10.47
C GLN A 93 3.54 3.14 -10.39
N LYS A 94 3.86 2.46 -11.48
CA LYS A 94 5.13 1.76 -11.66
C LYS A 94 5.90 2.41 -12.81
N SER A 95 7.19 2.55 -12.63
CA SER A 95 8.09 3.08 -13.66
C SER A 95 9.44 2.38 -13.63
N PHE A 96 10.11 2.37 -14.78
CA PHE A 96 11.47 1.89 -14.96
C PHE A 96 12.35 3.01 -15.48
N ASP A 97 13.62 2.99 -15.11
CA ASP A 97 14.64 3.79 -15.75
C ASP A 97 15.36 2.90 -16.77
N VAL A 98 15.04 3.12 -18.04
CA VAL A 98 15.61 2.34 -19.16
C VAL A 98 17.00 2.82 -19.55
N THR A 99 17.47 3.96 -19.03
CA THR A 99 18.73 4.59 -19.44
C THR A 99 19.94 3.71 -19.12
N ASN A 100 19.85 2.91 -18.09
CA ASN A 100 20.93 2.02 -17.62
C ASN A 100 20.72 0.55 -17.97
N ILE A 101 19.65 0.22 -18.72
CA ILE A 101 19.40 -1.14 -19.16
C ILE A 101 20.21 -1.41 -20.44
N GLN A 102 20.91 -2.53 -20.46
CA GLN A 102 21.60 -3.02 -21.64
C GLN A 102 20.72 -4.04 -22.35
N TRP A 103 20.44 -3.80 -23.62
CA TRP A 103 19.60 -4.67 -24.43
C TRP A 103 20.48 -5.56 -25.33
N ASP A 104 20.07 -6.79 -25.53
CA ASP A 104 20.82 -7.75 -26.34
C ASP A 104 21.08 -7.25 -27.76
N ASN A 105 20.12 -6.56 -28.36
CA ASN A 105 20.24 -5.95 -29.69
C ASN A 105 21.27 -4.81 -29.76
N GLN A 106 21.75 -4.31 -28.66
CA GLN A 106 22.78 -3.27 -28.57
C GLN A 106 24.21 -3.85 -28.52
N PHE A 107 24.34 -5.17 -28.66
CA PHE A 107 25.63 -5.82 -28.78
C PHE A 107 26.00 -5.96 -30.26
N ASN A 108 27.07 -5.33 -30.68
CA ASN A 108 27.54 -5.32 -32.10
C ASN A 108 28.41 -6.53 -32.50
N GLY A 109 28.45 -7.56 -31.66
CA GLY A 109 29.28 -8.76 -31.85
C GLY A 109 30.65 -8.69 -31.17
N THR A 110 31.06 -7.54 -30.67
CA THR A 110 32.34 -7.32 -29.97
C THR A 110 32.14 -6.53 -28.68
N LEU A 111 31.37 -5.45 -28.71
CA LEU A 111 31.14 -4.54 -27.61
C LEU A 111 29.69 -4.09 -27.57
N TYR A 112 29.26 -3.63 -26.41
CA TYR A 112 28.00 -2.94 -26.22
C TYR A 112 28.08 -1.53 -26.82
N ASP A 113 27.11 -1.18 -27.68
CA ASP A 113 26.98 0.15 -28.28
C ASP A 113 25.62 0.76 -27.94
N PRO A 114 25.56 1.77 -27.05
CA PRO A 114 24.31 2.39 -26.62
C PRO A 114 23.59 3.16 -27.75
N ASN A 115 24.25 3.41 -28.88
CA ASN A 115 23.64 4.10 -30.00
C ASN A 115 22.82 3.15 -30.90
N LEU A 116 22.97 1.85 -30.74
CA LEU A 116 22.15 0.88 -31.46
C LEU A 116 20.73 0.87 -30.87
N PRO A 117 19.70 0.72 -31.74
CA PRO A 117 18.34 0.63 -31.25
C PRO A 117 18.15 -0.60 -30.36
N SER A 118 17.43 -0.43 -29.25
CA SER A 118 17.12 -1.53 -28.31
C SER A 118 16.34 -2.67 -28.95
N GLY A 119 15.60 -2.40 -30.03
CA GLY A 119 14.69 -3.35 -30.67
C GLY A 119 13.34 -3.50 -29.96
N GLU A 120 13.17 -2.91 -28.79
CA GLU A 120 11.93 -2.94 -28.02
C GLU A 120 10.96 -1.87 -28.54
N GLN A 121 9.86 -2.30 -29.12
CA GLN A 121 8.80 -1.43 -29.61
C GLN A 121 7.62 -1.43 -28.65
N GLY A 122 6.98 -0.26 -28.48
CA GLY A 122 5.79 -0.14 -27.64
C GLY A 122 6.02 -0.22 -26.13
N PHE A 123 7.29 -0.14 -25.70
CA PHE A 123 7.62 -0.12 -24.27
C PHE A 123 7.20 1.20 -23.63
N SER A 124 6.45 1.12 -22.55
CA SER A 124 6.07 2.26 -21.73
C SER A 124 6.88 2.28 -20.45
N GLU A 125 7.70 3.31 -20.27
CA GLU A 125 8.51 3.48 -19.05
C GLU A 125 7.67 3.67 -17.79
N ARG A 126 6.39 3.97 -17.94
CA ARG A 126 5.50 4.29 -16.84
C ARG A 126 4.09 3.77 -17.09
N THR A 127 3.55 3.09 -16.08
CA THR A 127 2.14 2.70 -16.05
C THR A 127 1.53 3.09 -14.71
N GLY A 128 0.25 3.47 -14.72
CA GLY A 128 -0.45 3.84 -13.49
C GLY A 128 -1.93 3.51 -13.56
N TYR A 129 -2.51 3.18 -12.41
CA TYR A 129 -3.90 2.82 -12.28
C TYR A 129 -4.46 3.19 -10.91
N LEU A 130 -5.79 3.31 -10.86
CA LEU A 130 -6.51 3.46 -9.60
C LEU A 130 -6.69 2.09 -8.95
N ASP A 131 -6.43 2.03 -7.66
CA ASP A 131 -6.61 0.85 -6.83
C ASP A 131 -7.72 1.06 -5.81
N LEU A 132 -8.53 0.03 -5.60
CA LEU A 132 -9.58 -0.01 -4.61
C LEU A 132 -9.40 -1.22 -3.72
N SER A 133 -9.51 -1.03 -2.42
CA SER A 133 -9.40 -2.10 -1.42
C SER A 133 -10.48 -1.93 -0.36
N SER A 134 -10.91 -3.04 0.23
CA SER A 134 -11.91 -3.03 1.30
C SER A 134 -11.58 -4.06 2.37
N GLY A 135 -12.10 -3.85 3.56
CA GLY A 135 -11.91 -4.80 4.65
C GLY A 135 -13.00 -4.71 5.70
N ILE A 136 -13.21 -5.84 6.38
CA ILE A 136 -14.10 -5.96 7.52
C ILE A 136 -13.34 -6.61 8.67
N GLY A 137 -13.57 -6.12 9.88
CA GLY A 137 -12.99 -6.69 11.09
C GLY A 137 -14.04 -6.84 12.17
N TYR A 138 -13.88 -7.86 12.98
CA TYR A 138 -14.68 -8.13 14.16
C TYR A 138 -13.77 -8.28 15.36
N LYS A 139 -14.13 -7.65 16.46
CA LYS A 139 -13.38 -7.74 17.72
C LYS A 139 -14.29 -8.07 18.87
N TYR A 140 -13.94 -9.11 19.61
CA TYR A 140 -14.58 -9.53 20.84
C TYR A 140 -13.67 -9.24 22.03
N PHE A 141 -14.23 -8.68 23.10
CA PHE A 141 -13.53 -8.43 24.38
C PHE A 141 -14.19 -9.24 25.49
N SER A 142 -13.41 -9.92 26.27
CA SER A 142 -13.83 -10.48 27.55
C SER A 142 -13.08 -9.79 28.69
N THR A 143 -13.80 -9.42 29.72
CA THR A 143 -13.20 -8.84 30.93
C THR A 143 -13.73 -9.66 32.12
N ASN A 144 -12.85 -10.42 32.71
CA ASN A 144 -13.15 -11.16 33.93
C ASN A 144 -12.52 -10.40 35.11
N THR A 145 -13.34 -10.08 36.10
CA THR A 145 -12.87 -9.45 37.35
C THR A 145 -12.89 -10.50 38.42
N ASN A 146 -11.72 -10.92 38.89
CA ASN A 146 -11.53 -11.88 39.95
C ASN A 146 -10.97 -11.17 41.18
N LEU A 147 -11.00 -11.82 42.35
CA LEU A 147 -10.42 -11.30 43.59
C LEU A 147 -8.92 -10.98 43.47
N TYR A 148 -8.25 -11.55 42.50
CA TYR A 148 -6.79 -11.37 42.25
C TYR A 148 -6.45 -10.37 41.16
N GLY A 149 -7.45 -9.80 40.45
CA GLY A 149 -7.19 -8.82 39.40
C GLY A 149 -8.22 -8.78 38.26
N ILE A 150 -7.94 -7.96 37.26
CA ILE A 150 -8.74 -7.81 36.05
C ILE A 150 -8.04 -8.52 34.90
N GLU A 151 -8.57 -9.63 34.44
CA GLU A 151 -8.11 -10.31 33.23
C GLU A 151 -8.88 -9.78 32.01
N ARG A 152 -8.14 -9.36 31.02
CA ARG A 152 -8.69 -8.91 29.75
C ARG A 152 -8.20 -9.80 28.62
N SER A 153 -9.14 -10.44 27.96
CA SER A 153 -8.88 -11.22 26.76
C SER A 153 -9.57 -10.58 25.56
N SER A 154 -8.93 -10.59 24.40
CA SER A 154 -9.55 -10.13 23.16
C SER A 154 -9.26 -11.10 22.04
N VAL A 155 -10.27 -11.30 21.19
CA VAL A 155 -10.16 -12.04 19.94
C VAL A 155 -10.47 -11.08 18.82
N ASP A 156 -9.54 -11.00 17.85
CA ASP A 156 -9.68 -10.19 16.66
C ASP A 156 -9.74 -11.12 15.44
N ALA A 157 -10.73 -10.92 14.58
CA ALA A 157 -10.85 -11.60 13.30
C ALA A 157 -11.10 -10.55 12.19
N GLY A 158 -10.53 -10.77 11.01
CA GLY A 158 -10.72 -9.83 9.93
C GLY A 158 -10.46 -10.45 8.56
N MET A 159 -11.04 -9.84 7.55
CA MET A 159 -10.85 -10.18 6.15
C MET A 159 -10.66 -8.89 5.37
N ALA A 160 -9.73 -8.90 4.43
CA ALA A 160 -9.49 -7.78 3.53
C ALA A 160 -9.31 -8.27 2.09
N MET A 161 -9.80 -7.47 1.17
CA MET A 161 -9.64 -7.67 -0.27
C MET A 161 -8.91 -6.46 -0.84
N TYR A 162 -7.80 -6.72 -1.50
CA TYR A 162 -6.97 -5.72 -2.15
C TYR A 162 -7.12 -5.81 -3.66
N HIS A 163 -6.81 -4.72 -4.36
CA HIS A 163 -6.80 -4.66 -5.82
C HIS A 163 -8.12 -5.09 -6.46
N LEU A 164 -9.24 -4.57 -5.93
CA LEU A 164 -10.58 -4.83 -6.47
C LEU A 164 -10.74 -4.31 -7.90
N THR A 165 -10.00 -3.27 -8.25
CA THR A 165 -9.87 -2.78 -9.62
C THR A 165 -8.76 -3.57 -10.32
N LYS A 166 -9.09 -4.22 -11.45
CA LYS A 166 -8.08 -4.83 -12.31
C LYS A 166 -7.34 -3.73 -13.07
N GLY A 167 -6.32 -3.14 -12.45
CA GLY A 167 -5.45 -2.16 -13.12
C GLY A 167 -4.66 -2.85 -14.24
N LYS A 168 -4.68 -2.28 -15.45
CA LYS A 168 -3.78 -2.73 -16.52
C LYS A 168 -2.36 -2.35 -16.14
N GLN A 169 -1.51 -3.36 -15.92
CA GLN A 169 -0.08 -3.21 -15.63
C GLN A 169 0.74 -3.59 -16.87
N GLU A 170 0.33 -3.11 -18.02
CA GLU A 170 0.99 -3.41 -19.28
C GLU A 170 2.08 -2.37 -19.53
N PHE A 171 3.32 -2.82 -19.63
CA PHE A 171 4.47 -2.01 -20.04
C PHE A 171 4.69 -2.07 -21.54
N PHE A 172 4.10 -3.04 -22.23
CA PHE A 172 4.15 -3.18 -23.67
C PHE A 172 2.77 -2.89 -24.26
N GLN A 173 2.69 -1.84 -25.10
CA GLN A 173 1.50 -1.54 -25.86
C GLN A 173 1.69 -2.08 -27.29
N GLY A 174 0.87 -3.08 -27.66
CA GLY A 174 0.76 -3.47 -29.06
C GLY A 174 1.22 -4.88 -29.47
N ILE A 175 1.55 -5.76 -28.54
CA ILE A 175 1.65 -7.19 -28.85
C ILE A 175 0.24 -7.77 -28.76
N GLN A 176 -0.53 -7.62 -29.86
CA GLN A 176 -1.68 -8.47 -30.07
C GLN A 176 -1.13 -9.84 -30.49
N ASP A 177 -1.34 -10.85 -29.66
CA ASP A 177 -1.12 -12.24 -30.02
C ASP A 177 -1.82 -12.53 -31.37
N ARG A 178 -1.03 -12.85 -32.37
CA ARG A 178 -1.50 -13.37 -33.65
C ARG A 178 -1.61 -14.89 -33.56
#